data_2011e216850cc1f1b25502b3c92ea582
#
_entry.id   2011e216850cc1f1b25502b3c92ea582
#
_cell.length_a   1.000
_cell.length_b   1.000
_cell.length_c   1.000
_cell.angle_alpha   90.00
_cell.angle_beta   90.00
_cell.angle_gamma   90.00
#
_symmetry.space_group_name_H-M   'P 1'
#
loop_
_entity.id
_entity.type
_entity.pdbx_description
1 polymer ?
#
loop_
_entity_poly.entity_id
_entity_poly.type
_entity_poly.pdbx_seq_one_letter_code
_entity_poly.pdbx_strand_id
1 'polypeptide(L)' 'MNIVIIGGGKLGYSLAINMLDRDFRVNVIEKNKVRAMNLANELDAEVICGDGTELEVLMKAGVQEADCFIAVTGQD' A
#
# COMPACT_ATOMS: atom_id res chain seq x y z
N MET A 1 -10.25 8.88 -5.85
CA MET A 1 -9.32 9.23 -4.76
C MET A 1 -8.11 8.31 -4.79
N ASN A 2 -6.94 8.86 -4.62
CA ASN A 2 -5.69 8.09 -4.62
C ASN A 2 -5.23 7.89 -3.19
N ILE A 3 -5.02 6.63 -2.80
CA ILE A 3 -4.64 6.26 -1.44
C ILE A 3 -3.29 5.55 -1.48
N VAL A 4 -2.40 5.93 -0.59
CA VAL A 4 -1.14 5.22 -0.40
C VAL A 4 -1.14 4.62 1.00
N ILE A 5 -0.93 3.31 1.08
CA ILE A 5 -0.88 2.58 2.34
C ILE A 5 0.52 2.01 2.53
N ILE A 6 1.15 2.32 3.65
CA ILE A 6 2.43 1.74 4.01
C ILE A 6 2.19 0.63 5.02
N GLY A 7 2.58 -0.56 4.67
CA GLY A 7 2.38 -1.74 5.49
C GLY A 7 1.28 -2.61 4.95
N GLY A 8 1.62 -3.85 4.62
CA GLY A 8 0.69 -4.79 4.01
C GLY A 8 0.28 -5.93 4.90
N GLY A 9 0.34 -5.76 6.23
CA GLY A 9 -0.14 -6.76 7.16
C GLY A 9 -1.66 -6.80 7.18
N LYS A 10 -2.23 -7.44 8.19
CA LYS A 10 -3.67 -7.64 8.24
C LYS A 10 -4.46 -6.33 8.15
N LEU A 11 -4.02 -5.33 8.88
CA LEU A 11 -4.72 -4.04 8.88
C LEU A 11 -4.59 -3.34 7.53
N GLY A 12 -3.39 -3.33 6.96
CA GLY A 12 -3.18 -2.73 5.65
C GLY A 12 -3.97 -3.43 4.57
N TYR A 13 -4.03 -4.77 4.63
CA TYR A 13 -4.80 -5.56 3.70
C TYR A 13 -6.29 -5.21 3.79
N SER A 14 -6.83 -5.14 5.01
CA SER A 14 -8.24 -4.82 5.22
C SER A 14 -8.58 -3.42 4.72
N LEU A 15 -7.69 -2.46 5.00
CA LEU A 15 -7.89 -1.10 4.52
C LEU A 15 -7.87 -1.04 3.00
N ALA A 16 -6.93 -1.76 2.38
CA ALA A 16 -6.84 -1.77 0.93
C ALA A 16 -8.12 -2.31 0.29
N ILE A 17 -8.65 -3.40 0.83
CA ILE A 17 -9.89 -3.98 0.32
C ILE A 17 -11.04 -3.00 0.45
N ASN A 18 -11.18 -2.35 1.61
CA ASN A 18 -12.25 -1.38 1.81
C ASN A 18 -12.16 -0.21 0.84
N MET A 19 -10.93 0.27 0.59
CA MET A 19 -10.75 1.40 -0.32
C MET A 19 -11.00 1.00 -1.77
N LEU A 20 -10.57 -0.21 -2.15
CA LEU A 20 -10.82 -0.72 -3.51
C LEU A 20 -12.31 -0.92 -3.75
N ASP A 21 -13.05 -1.35 -2.75
CA ASP A 21 -14.51 -1.51 -2.86
C ASP A 21 -15.20 -0.17 -3.09
N ARG A 22 -14.56 0.92 -2.73
CA ARG A 22 -15.09 2.27 -2.96
C ARG A 22 -14.61 2.87 -4.27
N ASP A 23 -13.98 2.05 -5.11
CA ASP A 23 -13.43 2.49 -6.39
C ASP A 23 -12.29 3.50 -6.26
N PHE A 24 -11.60 3.49 -5.12
CA PHE A 24 -10.42 4.30 -4.93
C PHE A 24 -9.23 3.61 -5.57
N ARG A 25 -8.26 4.40 -6.02
CA ARG A 25 -7.00 3.86 -6.51
C ARG A 25 -6.07 3.67 -5.31
N VAL A 26 -5.57 2.45 -5.13
CA VAL A 26 -4.78 2.11 -3.96
C VAL A 26 -3.39 1.66 -4.37
N ASN A 27 -2.38 2.23 -3.73
CA ASN A 27 -0.99 1.80 -3.84
C ASN A 27 -0.55 1.35 -2.46
N VAL A 28 0.05 0.18 -2.38
CA VAL A 28 0.53 -0.39 -1.13
C VAL A 28 2.04 -0.52 -1.17
N ILE A 29 2.70 -0.06 -0.13
CA ILE A 29 4.14 -0.22 0.03
C ILE A 29 4.35 -1.27 1.11
N GLU A 30 5.02 -2.37 0.76
CA GLU A 30 5.28 -3.46 1.70
C GLU A 30 6.75 -3.85 1.65
N LYS A 31 7.37 -3.87 2.80
CA LYS A 31 8.80 -4.15 2.93
C LYS A 31 9.13 -5.63 2.74
N ASN A 32 8.26 -6.51 3.22
CA ASN A 32 8.47 -7.95 3.13
C ASN A 32 8.17 -8.42 1.71
N LYS A 33 9.16 -9.03 1.08
CA LYS A 33 9.06 -9.45 -0.31
C LYS A 33 7.95 -10.46 -0.56
N VAL A 34 7.85 -11.46 0.30
CA VAL A 34 6.83 -12.50 0.14
C VAL A 34 5.43 -11.93 0.33
N ARG A 35 5.27 -11.09 1.34
CA ARG A 35 3.98 -10.45 1.60
C ARG A 35 3.59 -9.53 0.45
N ALA A 36 4.56 -8.80 -0.10
CA ALA A 36 4.30 -7.92 -1.24
C ALA A 36 3.83 -8.72 -2.45
N MET A 37 4.46 -9.86 -2.71
CA MET A 37 4.05 -10.74 -3.81
C MET A 37 2.63 -11.26 -3.62
N ASN A 38 2.30 -11.67 -2.40
CA ASN A 38 0.96 -12.17 -2.10
C ASN A 38 -0.08 -11.08 -2.28
N LEU A 39 0.21 -9.88 -1.83
CA LEU A 39 -0.69 -8.75 -1.99
C LEU A 39 -0.91 -8.41 -3.46
N ALA A 40 0.16 -8.43 -4.25
CA ALA A 40 0.05 -8.14 -5.67
C ALA A 40 -0.84 -9.16 -6.39
N ASN A 41 -0.82 -10.41 -5.93
CA ASN A 41 -1.64 -11.46 -6.52
C ASN A 41 -3.10 -11.39 -6.07
N GLU A 42 -3.34 -10.92 -4.86
CA GLU A 42 -4.68 -10.94 -4.27
C GLU A 42 -5.47 -9.66 -4.46
N LEU A 43 -4.78 -8.53 -4.57
CA LEU A 43 -5.44 -7.22 -4.63
C LEU A 43 -5.33 -6.61 -6.02
N ASP A 44 -6.37 -5.92 -6.43
CA ASP A 44 -6.35 -5.12 -7.65
C ASP A 44 -5.76 -3.75 -7.31
N ALA A 45 -4.58 -3.76 -6.76
CA ALA A 45 -3.86 -2.56 -6.31
C ALA A 45 -2.43 -2.63 -6.79
N GLU A 46 -1.81 -1.46 -6.88
CA GLU A 46 -0.39 -1.38 -7.18
C GLU A 46 0.37 -1.71 -5.90
N VAL A 47 1.23 -2.69 -5.93
CA VAL A 47 2.01 -3.08 -4.75
C VAL A 47 3.49 -2.88 -5.04
N ILE A 48 4.15 -2.13 -4.16
CA ILE A 48 5.57 -1.83 -4.28
C ILE A 48 6.30 -2.46 -3.12
N CYS A 49 7.28 -3.31 -3.45
CA CYS A 49 8.12 -3.90 -2.42
C CYS A 49 9.25 -2.93 -2.09
N GLY A 50 9.25 -2.42 -0.88
CA GLY A 50 10.28 -1.47 -0.48
C GLY A 50 10.03 -0.91 0.90
N ASP A 51 10.94 -0.07 1.32
CA ASP A 51 10.88 0.59 2.63
C ASP A 51 10.15 1.93 2.48
N GLY A 52 9.05 2.07 3.17
CA GLY A 52 8.23 3.27 3.12
C GLY A 52 8.87 4.51 3.72
N THR A 53 10.07 4.37 4.30
CA THR A 53 10.84 5.52 4.79
C THR A 53 11.74 6.11 3.71
N GLU A 54 11.87 5.43 2.58
CA GLU A 54 12.73 5.88 1.50
C GLU A 54 11.96 6.71 0.49
N LEU A 55 12.51 7.87 0.16
CA LEU A 55 11.85 8.81 -0.74
C LEU A 55 11.58 8.19 -2.11
N GLU A 56 12.53 7.44 -2.65
CA GLU A 56 12.34 6.81 -3.95
C GLU A 56 11.14 5.88 -3.98
N VAL A 57 10.94 5.12 -2.91
CA VAL A 57 9.82 4.19 -2.79
C VAL A 57 8.52 4.96 -2.71
N LEU A 58 8.49 6.02 -1.92
CA LEU A 58 7.30 6.87 -1.78
C LEU A 58 6.93 7.50 -3.12
N MET A 59 7.93 7.96 -3.87
CA MET A 59 7.68 8.57 -5.16
C MET A 59 7.12 7.55 -6.16
N LYS A 60 7.63 6.32 -6.14
CA LYS A 60 7.11 5.25 -7.00
C LYS A 60 5.66 4.93 -6.66
N ALA A 61 5.29 5.07 -5.41
CA ALA A 61 3.92 4.80 -4.98
C ALA A 61 2.98 5.96 -5.29
N GLY A 62 3.50 7.06 -5.83
CA GLY A 62 2.67 8.20 -6.20
C GLY A 62 2.24 9.03 -5.01
N VAL A 63 3.11 9.17 -4.01
CA VAL A 63 2.77 9.91 -2.80
C VAL A 63 2.41 11.35 -3.10
N GLN A 64 2.98 11.93 -4.17
CA GLN A 64 2.70 13.30 -4.53
C GLN A 64 1.27 13.51 -5.03
N GLU A 65 0.67 12.49 -5.62
CA GLU A 65 -0.69 12.54 -6.13
C GLU A 65 -1.70 11.93 -5.16
N ALA A 66 -1.23 11.47 -4.00
CA ALA A 66 -2.11 10.82 -3.04
C ALA A 66 -3.02 11.82 -2.35
N ASP A 67 -4.29 11.46 -2.27
CA ASP A 67 -5.27 12.24 -1.49
C ASP A 67 -5.21 11.84 -0.03
N CYS A 68 -4.79 10.62 0.24
CA CYS A 68 -4.69 10.12 1.60
C CYS A 68 -3.47 9.20 1.70
N PHE A 69 -2.76 9.33 2.80
CA PHE A 69 -1.55 8.57 3.07
C PHE A 69 -1.71 7.92 4.43
N ILE A 70 -1.69 6.59 4.46
CA ILE A 70 -1.93 5.84 5.69
C ILE A 70 -0.73 4.98 6.00
N ALA A 71 -0.11 5.21 7.14
CA ALA A 71 1.00 4.39 7.60
C ALA A 71 0.49 3.39 8.62
N VAL A 72 0.53 2.11 8.27
CA VAL A 72 0.04 1.03 9.13
C VAL A 72 1.23 0.15 9.48
N THR A 73 2.22 0.75 10.09
CA THR A 73 3.45 0.05 10.43
C THR A 73 3.31 -0.62 11.78
N GLY A 74 4.14 -1.61 12.00
CA GLY A 74 4.23 -2.24 13.29
C GLY A 74 3.69 -3.64 13.33
N GLN A 75 2.91 -3.92 14.33
CA GLN A 75 2.46 -5.27 14.64
C GLN A 75 1.31 -5.74 13.74
N ASP A 76 1.45 -6.94 13.28
CA ASP A 76 0.38 -7.61 12.54
C ASP A 76 -0.19 -8.76 13.33
#